data_f254f8ec1f91f1de1beb36d6380aeca0
#
_entry.id   f254f8ec1f91f1de1beb36d6380aeca0
#
_cell.length_a   1.000
_cell.length_b   1.000
_cell.length_c   1.000
_cell.angle_alpha   90.00
_cell.angle_beta   90.00
_cell.angle_gamma   90.00
#
_symmetry.space_group_name_H-M   'P 1'
#
loop_
_entity.id
_entity.type
_entity.pdbx_description
1 polymer ?
#
loop_
_entity_poly.entity_id
_entity_poly.type
_entity_poly.pdbx_seq_one_letter_code
_entity_poly.pdbx_strand_id
1 'polypeptide(L)'
;MDLLVLFIILMLITLTHIKFIAMKQNIPRTQPRKSATFDDYTLSEIRRAAVSGIYDIRGGGSKRVLPGLDDLLFLGASMSRYPLEGYREACGTDVVLGTRFAKNPIRLKIPITIAGMSFGSLSAQAKEALGRGATIAGTSTTTGDGGMTPEERGQSETLIYQYLPSRYGMNPDDLRKAE
;
A
#
# COMPACT_ATOMS: atom_id res chain seq x y z
N MET A 1 -61.11 -7.33 22.72
CA MET A 1 -60.27 -8.16 21.83
C MET A 1 -60.24 -9.54 22.46
N ASP A 2 -60.73 -10.51 21.73
CA ASP A 2 -60.97 -11.85 22.26
C ASP A 2 -59.63 -12.52 22.64
N LEU A 3 -59.57 -13.13 23.82
CA LEU A 3 -58.37 -13.78 24.32
C LEU A 3 -57.82 -14.83 23.33
N LEU A 4 -58.72 -15.45 22.59
CA LEU A 4 -58.39 -16.40 21.53
C LEU A 4 -57.67 -15.76 20.35
N VAL A 5 -58.09 -14.55 19.93
CA VAL A 5 -57.47 -13.80 18.84
C VAL A 5 -56.06 -13.36 19.24
N LEU A 6 -55.85 -12.90 20.48
CA LEU A 6 -54.54 -12.52 20.99
C LEU A 6 -53.57 -13.72 21.02
N PHE A 7 -54.05 -14.90 21.44
CA PHE A 7 -53.27 -16.12 21.45
C PHE A 7 -52.84 -16.57 20.06
N ILE A 8 -53.74 -16.49 19.06
CA ILE A 8 -53.45 -16.82 17.67
C ILE A 8 -52.39 -15.88 17.10
N ILE A 9 -52.48 -14.56 17.37
CA ILE A 9 -51.48 -13.58 16.92
C ILE A 9 -50.12 -13.84 17.52
N LEU A 10 -50.06 -14.12 18.84
CA LEU A 10 -48.80 -14.45 19.51
C LEU A 10 -48.16 -15.73 18.94
N MET A 11 -48.96 -16.74 18.67
CA MET A 11 -48.52 -18.00 18.09
C MET A 11 -47.98 -17.82 16.65
N LEU A 12 -48.60 -16.97 15.86
CA LEU A 12 -48.13 -16.63 14.51
C LEU A 12 -46.81 -15.84 14.53
N ILE A 13 -46.66 -14.89 15.47
CA ILE A 13 -45.43 -14.14 15.67
C ILE A 13 -44.26 -15.06 16.10
N THR A 14 -44.53 -15.99 17.02
CA THR A 14 -43.52 -16.96 17.46
C THR A 14 -43.13 -17.93 16.34
N LEU A 15 -44.06 -18.44 15.57
CA LEU A 15 -43.82 -19.30 14.41
C LEU A 15 -43.01 -18.60 13.32
N THR A 16 -43.30 -17.32 13.04
CA THR A 16 -42.51 -16.52 12.07
C THR A 16 -41.11 -16.26 12.58
N HIS A 17 -40.91 -16.00 13.88
CA HIS A 17 -39.61 -15.85 14.49
C HIS A 17 -38.78 -17.15 14.44
N ILE A 18 -39.41 -18.30 14.74
CA ILE A 18 -38.76 -19.62 14.67
C ILE A 18 -38.34 -19.94 13.23
N LYS A 19 -39.22 -19.68 12.24
CA LYS A 19 -38.86 -19.85 10.82
C LYS A 19 -37.73 -18.92 10.37
N PHE A 20 -37.71 -17.67 10.82
CA PHE A 20 -36.63 -16.73 10.52
C PHE A 20 -35.29 -17.16 11.12
N ILE A 21 -35.28 -17.66 12.35
CA ILE A 21 -34.09 -18.21 13.00
C ILE A 21 -33.60 -19.48 12.30
N ALA A 22 -34.55 -20.39 11.94
CA ALA A 22 -34.22 -21.62 11.21
C ALA A 22 -33.66 -21.32 9.79
N MET A 23 -34.21 -20.32 9.11
CA MET A 23 -33.71 -19.88 7.81
C MET A 23 -32.30 -19.29 7.88
N LYS A 24 -31.98 -18.55 8.97
CA LYS A 24 -30.64 -18.03 9.23
C LYS A 24 -29.60 -19.15 9.50
N GLN A 25 -30.05 -20.29 10.04
CA GLN A 25 -29.17 -21.44 10.29
C GLN A 25 -28.91 -22.30 9.06
N ASN A 26 -29.77 -22.25 8.05
CA ASN A 26 -29.68 -23.05 6.83
C ASN A 26 -29.00 -22.32 5.64
N ILE A 27 -28.44 -21.13 5.85
CA ILE A 27 -27.54 -20.55 4.84
C ILE A 27 -26.32 -21.47 4.78
N PRO A 28 -26.07 -22.15 3.64
CA PRO A 28 -24.88 -22.97 3.54
C PRO A 28 -23.67 -22.07 3.82
N ARG A 29 -22.98 -22.34 4.91
CA ARG A 29 -21.69 -21.72 5.22
C ARG A 29 -20.73 -22.24 4.16
N THR A 30 -20.70 -21.59 3.00
CA THR A 30 -19.58 -21.78 2.08
C THR A 30 -18.33 -21.56 2.89
N GLN A 31 -17.50 -22.59 3.00
CA GLN A 31 -16.21 -22.47 3.68
C GLN A 31 -15.51 -21.25 3.07
N PRO A 32 -15.11 -20.26 3.88
CA PRO A 32 -14.47 -19.08 3.35
C PRO A 32 -13.23 -19.53 2.59
N ARG A 33 -13.15 -19.18 1.30
CA ARG A 33 -11.93 -19.41 0.51
C ARG A 33 -10.76 -18.79 1.28
N LYS A 34 -9.67 -19.54 1.47
CA LYS A 34 -8.44 -18.99 2.03
C LYS A 34 -8.01 -17.80 1.19
N SER A 35 -7.90 -16.64 1.82
CA SER A 35 -7.36 -15.47 1.16
C SER A 35 -5.86 -15.62 0.97
N ALA A 36 -5.37 -15.32 -0.23
CA ALA A 36 -3.95 -15.24 -0.49
C ALA A 36 -3.32 -13.91 0.00
N THR A 37 -4.15 -12.92 0.34
CA THR A 37 -3.72 -11.55 0.66
C THR A 37 -3.81 -11.25 2.16
N PHE A 38 -4.86 -11.77 2.84
CA PHE A 38 -5.11 -11.51 4.24
C PHE A 38 -5.01 -12.81 5.04
N ASP A 39 -4.32 -12.75 6.16
CA ASP A 39 -4.28 -13.85 7.13
C ASP A 39 -5.62 -14.03 7.86
N ASP A 40 -5.78 -15.16 8.55
CA ASP A 40 -7.02 -15.50 9.25
C ASP A 40 -7.34 -14.49 10.36
N TYR A 41 -6.33 -13.91 11.00
CA TYR A 41 -6.50 -12.85 12.00
C TYR A 41 -7.11 -11.61 11.38
N THR A 42 -6.53 -11.10 10.30
CA THR A 42 -7.04 -9.93 9.58
C THR A 42 -8.47 -10.15 9.07
N LEU A 43 -8.78 -11.35 8.56
CA LEU A 43 -10.13 -11.70 8.14
C LEU A 43 -11.12 -11.73 9.31
N SER A 44 -10.70 -12.21 10.49
CA SER A 44 -11.54 -12.21 11.68
C SER A 44 -11.85 -10.79 12.16
N GLU A 45 -10.85 -9.89 12.13
CA GLU A 45 -11.03 -8.48 12.49
C GLU A 45 -11.96 -7.74 11.50
N ILE A 46 -11.81 -7.97 10.20
CA ILE A 46 -12.72 -7.40 9.20
C ILE A 46 -14.17 -7.86 9.45
N ARG A 47 -14.36 -9.16 9.75
CA ARG A 47 -15.70 -9.69 10.05
C ARG A 47 -16.28 -9.12 11.34
N ARG A 48 -15.44 -9.01 12.39
CA ARG A 48 -15.83 -8.40 13.66
C ARG A 48 -16.29 -6.96 13.43
N ALA A 49 -15.49 -6.15 12.72
CA ALA A 49 -15.82 -4.78 12.39
C ALA A 49 -17.12 -4.66 11.56
N ALA A 50 -17.30 -5.54 10.58
CA ALA A 50 -18.52 -5.56 9.75
C ALA A 50 -19.79 -5.89 10.56
N VAL A 51 -19.69 -6.74 11.59
CA VAL A 51 -20.83 -7.11 12.44
C VAL A 51 -21.12 -6.06 13.52
N SER A 52 -20.05 -5.55 14.16
CA SER A 52 -20.17 -4.63 15.30
C SER A 52 -20.31 -3.16 14.89
N GLY A 53 -19.91 -2.79 13.66
CA GLY A 53 -19.79 -1.40 13.25
C GLY A 53 -18.61 -0.66 13.93
N ILE A 54 -17.81 -1.36 14.74
CA ILE A 54 -16.67 -0.80 15.46
C ILE A 54 -15.39 -1.29 14.78
N TYR A 55 -14.53 -0.37 14.38
CA TYR A 55 -13.24 -0.66 13.77
C TYR A 55 -12.13 0.21 14.35
N ASP A 56 -10.91 -0.32 14.37
CA ASP A 56 -9.74 0.43 14.78
C ASP A 56 -9.33 1.41 13.67
N ILE A 57 -8.97 2.63 14.07
CA ILE A 57 -8.38 3.61 13.15
C ILE A 57 -6.92 3.24 12.93
N ARG A 58 -6.70 2.15 12.20
CA ARG A 58 -5.37 1.67 11.80
C ARG A 58 -5.39 1.36 10.32
N GLY A 59 -4.27 1.64 9.66
CA GLY A 59 -4.07 1.19 8.28
C GLY A 59 -4.11 -0.35 8.24
N GLY A 60 -5.04 -0.91 7.46
CA GLY A 60 -5.05 -2.34 7.14
C GLY A 60 -4.03 -2.61 6.05
N GLY A 61 -2.92 -3.28 6.38
CA GLY A 61 -1.95 -3.74 5.40
C GLY A 61 -2.14 -5.21 5.07
N SER A 62 -1.71 -5.62 3.88
CA SER A 62 -1.56 -7.04 3.57
C SER A 62 -0.49 -7.64 4.49
N LYS A 63 -0.81 -8.78 5.11
CA LYS A 63 0.15 -9.60 5.88
C LYS A 63 0.66 -10.79 5.06
N ARG A 64 0.52 -10.71 3.75
CA ARG A 64 1.09 -11.72 2.87
C ARG A 64 2.60 -11.76 3.06
N VAL A 65 3.14 -12.96 3.23
CA VAL A 65 4.58 -13.19 3.19
C VAL A 65 5.04 -12.88 1.75
N LEU A 66 5.84 -11.83 1.61
CA LEU A 66 6.46 -11.45 0.34
C LEU A 66 7.90 -11.98 0.33
N PRO A 67 8.46 -12.28 -0.86
CA PRO A 67 9.87 -12.62 -0.97
C PRO A 67 10.73 -11.50 -0.37
N GLY A 68 11.71 -11.89 0.47
CA GLY A 68 12.72 -11.01 1.03
C GLY A 68 14.04 -11.10 0.26
N LEU A 69 15.02 -10.34 0.70
CA LEU A 69 16.37 -10.41 0.11
C LEU A 69 17.02 -11.79 0.34
N ASP A 70 16.64 -12.49 1.42
CA ASP A 70 17.14 -13.83 1.73
C ASP A 70 16.62 -14.92 0.75
N ASP A 71 15.56 -14.62 0.01
CA ASP A 71 15.01 -15.50 -1.02
C ASP A 71 15.73 -15.30 -2.38
N LEU A 72 16.67 -14.37 -2.48
CA LEU A 72 17.42 -14.08 -3.69
C LEU A 72 18.81 -14.72 -3.62
N LEU A 73 19.16 -15.45 -4.68
CA LEU A 73 20.46 -16.06 -4.82
C LEU A 73 21.15 -15.54 -6.08
N PHE A 74 22.38 -15.05 -5.92
CA PHE A 74 23.23 -14.75 -7.06
C PHE A 74 23.86 -16.02 -7.60
N LEU A 75 23.61 -16.32 -8.86
CA LEU A 75 24.26 -17.44 -9.53
C LEU A 75 25.67 -17.02 -9.93
N GLY A 76 26.67 -17.74 -9.40
CA GLY A 76 28.07 -17.52 -9.77
C GLY A 76 28.32 -17.88 -11.25
N ALA A 77 29.05 -17.02 -11.93
CA ALA A 77 29.42 -17.22 -13.34
C ALA A 77 30.91 -17.57 -13.53
N SER A 78 31.63 -17.91 -12.46
CA SER A 78 33.09 -18.13 -12.47
C SER A 78 33.56 -19.24 -13.41
N MET A 79 32.67 -20.19 -13.74
CA MET A 79 33.00 -21.26 -14.70
C MET A 79 32.77 -20.84 -16.16
N SER A 80 32.02 -19.79 -16.40
CA SER A 80 31.64 -19.32 -17.75
C SER A 80 32.23 -17.97 -18.12
N ARG A 81 32.69 -17.19 -17.15
CA ARG A 81 33.28 -15.86 -17.33
C ARG A 81 34.43 -15.64 -16.36
N TYR A 82 35.41 -14.84 -16.77
CA TYR A 82 36.43 -14.35 -15.86
C TYR A 82 35.79 -13.50 -14.76
N PRO A 83 36.17 -13.72 -13.49
CA PRO A 83 35.75 -12.89 -12.40
C PRO A 83 36.14 -11.42 -12.61
N LEU A 84 35.22 -10.49 -12.38
CA LEU A 84 35.52 -9.08 -12.34
C LEU A 84 36.24 -8.77 -11.02
N GLU A 85 37.40 -8.10 -11.12
CA GLU A 85 38.08 -7.60 -9.94
C GLU A 85 37.49 -6.24 -9.57
N GLY A 86 36.50 -6.22 -8.64
CA GLY A 86 35.65 -5.07 -8.33
C GLY A 86 36.36 -3.76 -7.96
N TYR A 87 37.65 -3.80 -7.65
CA TYR A 87 38.47 -2.59 -7.44
C TYR A 87 39.09 -2.04 -8.73
N ARG A 88 39.07 -2.80 -9.81
CA ARG A 88 39.66 -2.40 -11.12
C ARG A 88 38.59 -2.06 -12.15
N GLU A 89 37.36 -2.46 -11.93
CA GLU A 89 36.26 -2.30 -12.88
C GLU A 89 35.12 -1.51 -12.29
N ALA A 90 34.67 -0.49 -13.01
CA ALA A 90 33.49 0.26 -12.64
C ALA A 90 32.23 -0.54 -12.95
N CYS A 91 31.40 -0.81 -11.93
CA CYS A 91 30.07 -1.38 -12.13
C CYS A 91 29.07 -0.26 -12.41
N GLY A 92 28.38 -0.35 -13.55
CA GLY A 92 27.25 0.54 -13.84
C GLY A 92 26.08 0.23 -12.92
N THR A 93 25.59 1.25 -12.20
CA THR A 93 24.45 1.13 -11.28
C THR A 93 23.28 1.99 -11.74
N ASP A 94 23.43 2.72 -12.84
CA ASP A 94 22.43 3.63 -13.34
C ASP A 94 21.18 2.89 -13.87
N VAL A 95 20.03 3.50 -13.62
CA VAL A 95 18.72 2.99 -14.03
C VAL A 95 17.94 4.09 -14.71
N VAL A 96 17.22 3.73 -15.76
CA VAL A 96 16.30 4.65 -16.44
C VAL A 96 14.87 4.18 -16.23
N LEU A 97 14.07 5.00 -15.54
CA LEU A 97 12.66 4.76 -15.31
C LEU A 97 11.81 5.34 -16.43
N GLY A 98 10.76 4.64 -16.82
CA GLY A 98 9.81 5.13 -17.82
C GLY A 98 10.25 4.98 -19.28
N THR A 99 11.22 4.12 -19.58
CA THR A 99 11.77 3.92 -20.95
C THR A 99 10.73 3.53 -21.99
N ARG A 100 9.62 2.91 -21.58
CA ARG A 100 8.61 2.39 -22.52
C ARG A 100 7.51 3.39 -22.85
N PHE A 101 7.09 4.22 -21.90
CA PHE A 101 5.87 5.03 -22.03
C PHE A 101 6.06 6.51 -21.66
N ALA A 102 7.10 6.85 -20.90
CA ALA A 102 7.31 8.22 -20.51
C ALA A 102 7.88 9.04 -21.66
N LYS A 103 7.34 10.26 -21.84
CA LYS A 103 7.88 11.22 -22.82
C LYS A 103 9.30 11.65 -22.42
N ASN A 104 9.53 11.83 -21.12
CA ASN A 104 10.81 12.19 -20.54
C ASN A 104 11.18 11.14 -19.49
N PRO A 105 11.97 10.10 -19.83
CA PRO A 105 12.42 9.11 -18.87
C PRO A 105 13.33 9.71 -17.80
N ILE A 106 13.20 9.23 -16.57
CA ILE A 106 14.01 9.67 -15.44
C ILE A 106 15.25 8.77 -15.34
N ARG A 107 16.44 9.37 -15.32
CA ARG A 107 17.70 8.67 -15.10
C ARG A 107 18.13 8.80 -13.63
N LEU A 108 18.40 7.67 -12.99
CA LEU A 108 18.96 7.59 -11.65
C LEU A 108 20.36 6.98 -11.69
N LYS A 109 21.28 7.51 -10.90
CA LYS A 109 22.66 6.96 -10.80
C LYS A 109 22.71 5.66 -10.03
N ILE A 110 21.73 5.40 -9.16
CA ILE A 110 21.64 4.19 -8.33
C ILE A 110 20.20 3.66 -8.36
N PRO A 111 19.99 2.33 -8.27
CA PRO A 111 18.66 1.71 -8.32
C PRO A 111 17.92 1.75 -6.96
N ILE A 112 18.10 2.84 -6.21
CA ILE A 112 17.49 3.06 -4.90
C ILE A 112 16.79 4.40 -4.93
N THR A 113 15.52 4.43 -4.57
CA THR A 113 14.72 5.65 -4.44
C THR A 113 14.25 5.84 -3.01
N ILE A 114 14.04 7.07 -2.58
CA ILE A 114 13.46 7.37 -1.27
C ILE A 114 11.94 7.28 -1.39
N ALA A 115 11.33 6.42 -0.56
CA ALA A 115 9.89 6.24 -0.53
C ALA A 115 9.15 7.51 -0.12
N GLY A 116 7.91 7.65 -0.59
CA GLY A 116 7.04 8.76 -0.21
C GLY A 116 6.74 8.77 1.28
N MET A 117 7.03 9.90 1.90
CA MET A 117 6.75 10.17 3.31
C MET A 117 6.06 11.53 3.40
N SER A 118 4.81 11.52 3.83
CA SER A 118 3.92 12.68 3.81
C SER A 118 4.41 13.82 4.70
N PHE A 119 4.27 15.05 4.22
CA PHE A 119 4.38 16.24 5.07
C PHE A 119 3.26 16.19 6.12
N GLY A 120 3.62 16.39 7.36
CA GLY A 120 2.73 16.19 8.50
C GLY A 120 3.11 14.96 9.33
N SER A 121 3.55 13.87 8.71
CA SER A 121 4.31 12.80 9.40
C SER A 121 5.79 13.13 9.49
N LEU A 122 6.34 13.84 8.50
CA LEU A 122 7.67 14.42 8.54
C LEU A 122 7.62 15.95 8.64
N SER A 123 8.63 16.54 9.30
CA SER A 123 8.82 17.98 9.34
C SER A 123 9.38 18.52 8.02
N ALA A 124 9.29 19.83 7.81
CA ALA A 124 9.90 20.53 6.67
C ALA A 124 11.41 20.25 6.57
N GLN A 125 12.11 20.28 7.70
CA GLN A 125 13.56 20.01 7.76
C GLN A 125 13.89 18.57 7.36
N ALA A 126 13.07 17.60 7.75
CA ALA A 126 13.26 16.21 7.35
C ALA A 126 13.03 16.04 5.83
N LYS A 127 12.01 16.69 5.27
CA LYS A 127 11.74 16.70 3.82
C LYS A 127 12.88 17.34 3.04
N GLU A 128 13.42 18.44 3.52
CA GLU A 128 14.59 19.12 2.97
C GLU A 128 15.83 18.20 2.97
N ALA A 129 16.10 17.55 4.11
CA ALA A 129 17.23 16.64 4.25
C ALA A 129 17.14 15.44 3.30
N LEU A 130 15.95 14.87 3.12
CA LEU A 130 15.72 13.77 2.19
C LEU A 130 15.93 14.20 0.73
N GLY A 131 15.42 15.37 0.35
CA GLY A 131 15.63 15.94 -0.97
C GLY A 131 17.11 16.16 -1.30
N ARG A 132 17.82 16.76 -0.35
CA ARG A 132 19.27 16.98 -0.45
C ARG A 132 20.07 15.67 -0.54
N GLY A 133 19.72 14.69 0.32
CA GLY A 133 20.34 13.37 0.31
C GLY A 133 20.12 12.63 -1.01
N ALA A 134 18.91 12.66 -1.56
CA ALA A 134 18.61 12.07 -2.86
C ALA A 134 19.41 12.72 -3.99
N THR A 135 19.53 14.04 -3.99
CA THR A 135 20.28 14.80 -5.00
C THR A 135 21.77 14.45 -4.93
N ILE A 136 22.37 14.40 -3.73
CA ILE A 136 23.77 14.00 -3.54
C ILE A 136 24.03 12.58 -4.04
N ALA A 137 23.10 11.65 -3.78
CA ALA A 137 23.19 10.27 -4.23
C ALA A 137 22.86 10.09 -5.73
N GLY A 138 22.35 11.12 -6.39
CA GLY A 138 21.90 11.05 -7.80
C GLY A 138 20.68 10.17 -8.00
N THR A 139 19.76 10.20 -7.04
CA THR A 139 18.51 9.45 -7.07
C THR A 139 17.30 10.36 -6.84
N SER A 140 16.12 9.77 -6.70
CA SER A 140 14.88 10.50 -6.48
C SER A 140 14.34 10.37 -5.06
N THR A 141 13.62 11.39 -4.61
CA THR A 141 12.69 11.30 -3.49
C THR A 141 11.25 11.34 -4.01
N THR A 142 10.29 11.03 -3.14
CA THR A 142 8.86 11.01 -3.47
C THR A 142 8.09 11.83 -2.45
N THR A 143 7.14 12.64 -2.90
CA THR A 143 6.42 13.59 -2.05
C THR A 143 5.67 12.95 -0.88
N GLY A 144 5.18 11.70 -1.05
CA GLY A 144 4.16 11.16 -0.17
C GLY A 144 2.76 11.69 -0.52
N ASP A 145 1.75 11.28 0.24
CA ASP A 145 0.33 11.57 -0.02
C ASP A 145 -0.11 12.98 0.42
N GLY A 146 0.68 13.66 1.25
CA GLY A 146 0.43 15.03 1.71
C GLY A 146 0.73 16.13 0.70
N GLY A 147 1.22 15.77 -0.49
CA GLY A 147 1.58 16.73 -1.53
C GLY A 147 3.04 17.17 -1.48
N MET A 148 3.43 18.02 -2.42
CA MET A 148 4.78 18.55 -2.55
C MET A 148 5.00 19.74 -1.61
N THR A 149 6.13 19.78 -0.94
CA THR A 149 6.55 20.94 -0.14
C THR A 149 7.62 21.74 -0.86
N PRO A 150 7.66 23.08 -0.68
CA PRO A 150 8.70 23.93 -1.26
C PRO A 150 10.11 23.52 -0.81
N GLU A 151 10.26 23.11 0.43
CA GLU A 151 11.54 22.71 1.02
C GLU A 151 12.09 21.46 0.35
N GLU A 152 11.25 20.43 0.16
CA GLU A 152 11.65 19.21 -0.52
C GLU A 152 11.96 19.48 -2.00
N ARG A 153 11.07 20.22 -2.69
CA ARG A 153 11.28 20.56 -4.11
C ARG A 153 12.54 21.35 -4.33
N GLY A 154 12.82 22.32 -3.46
CA GLY A 154 13.99 23.18 -3.57
C GLY A 154 15.34 22.45 -3.42
N GLN A 155 15.34 21.26 -2.81
CA GLN A 155 16.55 20.46 -2.58
C GLN A 155 16.63 19.19 -3.45
N SER A 156 15.51 18.84 -4.11
CA SER A 156 15.44 17.61 -4.93
C SER A 156 15.71 17.93 -6.39
N GLU A 157 16.77 17.37 -6.95
CA GLU A 157 17.00 17.41 -8.41
C GLU A 157 15.89 16.60 -9.13
N THR A 158 15.60 15.40 -8.62
CA THR A 158 14.53 14.53 -9.11
C THR A 158 13.51 14.26 -8.00
N LEU A 159 12.27 14.70 -8.21
CA LEU A 159 11.16 14.57 -7.26
C LEU A 159 9.96 13.91 -7.92
N ILE A 160 9.61 12.71 -7.47
CA ILE A 160 8.45 11.97 -7.95
C ILE A 160 7.22 12.42 -7.16
N TYR A 161 6.18 12.82 -7.87
CA TYR A 161 4.92 13.23 -7.25
C TYR A 161 4.02 12.02 -7.01
N GLN A 162 3.61 11.80 -5.76
CA GLN A 162 2.67 10.73 -5.42
C GLN A 162 1.23 11.18 -5.65
N TYR A 163 0.62 10.65 -6.69
CA TYR A 163 -0.79 10.88 -6.99
C TYR A 163 -1.66 9.74 -6.46
N LEU A 164 -2.69 10.10 -5.69
CA LEU A 164 -3.63 9.14 -5.10
C LEU A 164 -5.02 9.23 -5.75
N PRO A 165 -5.77 8.12 -5.80
CA PRO A 165 -7.17 8.15 -6.25
C PRO A 165 -8.05 9.08 -5.41
N SER A 166 -7.77 9.22 -4.10
CA SER A 166 -8.44 10.15 -3.20
C SER A 166 -8.13 11.63 -3.49
N ARG A 167 -7.07 11.90 -4.26
CA ARG A 167 -6.53 13.24 -4.53
C ARG A 167 -6.12 14.01 -3.27
N TYR A 168 -5.86 13.29 -2.17
CA TYR A 168 -5.37 13.90 -0.94
C TYR A 168 -4.02 14.59 -1.22
N GLY A 169 -3.85 15.81 -0.71
CA GLY A 169 -2.65 16.61 -0.93
C GLY A 169 -2.39 17.03 -2.39
N MET A 170 -3.30 16.73 -3.33
CA MET A 170 -3.11 17.06 -4.72
C MET A 170 -3.26 18.56 -4.97
N ASN A 171 -2.24 19.14 -5.60
CA ASN A 171 -2.27 20.48 -6.17
C ASN A 171 -1.87 20.39 -7.65
N PRO A 172 -2.71 20.82 -8.60
CA PRO A 172 -2.40 20.78 -10.04
C PRO A 172 -1.15 21.57 -10.43
N ASP A 173 -0.86 22.67 -9.74
CA ASP A 173 0.32 23.49 -10.04
C ASP A 173 1.61 22.82 -9.57
N ASP A 174 1.56 22.11 -8.44
CA ASP A 174 2.69 21.33 -7.95
C ASP A 174 2.92 20.08 -8.82
N LEU A 175 1.84 19.46 -9.31
CA LEU A 175 1.94 18.33 -10.23
C LEU A 175 2.67 18.71 -11.54
N ARG A 176 2.52 19.94 -12.03
CA ARG A 176 3.25 20.43 -13.21
C ARG A 176 4.73 20.69 -12.95
N LYS A 177 5.17 20.82 -11.71
CA LYS A 177 6.56 21.04 -11.31
C LYS A 177 7.30 19.75 -10.95
N ALA A 178 6.60 18.62 -10.88
CA ALA A 178 7.17 17.31 -10.61
C ALA A 178 7.58 16.59 -11.91
N GLU A 179 8.41 15.57 -11.78
CA GLU A 179 8.78 14.63 -12.84
C GLU A 179 7.78 13.47 -12.96
#